data_81a4c00a20d996e4544f429090f67775
#
_entry.id   81a4c00a20d996e4544f429090f67775
#
_cell.length_a   1.000
_cell.length_b   1.000
_cell.length_c   1.000
_cell.angle_alpha   90.00
_cell.angle_beta   90.00
_cell.angle_gamma   90.00
#
_symmetry.space_group_name_H-M   'P 1'
#
loop_
_entity.id
_entity.type
_entity.pdbx_description
1 polymer ?
#
loop_
_entity_poly.entity_id
_entity_poly.type
_entity_poly.pdbx_seq_one_letter_code
_entity_poly.pdbx_strand_id
1 'polypeptide(L)'
;GGPGIMQAANEGAGEQRSFGLNITLPYEQTSNHVVAHSDKLINFYYFFVRKLNFVAESDAMVAFPGGFGTMDEVFETLTLIQTGKATIYPIVLLDSPGKTFWLNWLAFIRVELVDSGLISADDLHLIHVTKNPAEAMEHIDRFYRIFHSYRFVGDSIVIRLNAQLPAQWVEHLERDFSDLILPGGKMIQSGP
;
A
#
# COMPACT_ATOMS: atom_id res chain seq x y z
N GLY A 1 -0.92 15.28 -8.48
CA GLY A 1 -1.72 16.26 -9.21
C GLY A 1 -1.28 16.48 -10.65
N GLY A 2 -0.39 15.65 -11.21
CA GLY A 2 0.10 15.79 -12.59
C GLY A 2 -0.87 15.27 -13.66
N PRO A 3 -0.48 15.34 -14.94
CA PRO A 3 -1.27 14.84 -16.07
C PRO A 3 -1.30 13.30 -16.15
N GLY A 4 -1.97 12.76 -17.16
CA GLY A 4 -2.03 11.34 -17.46
C GLY A 4 -2.87 10.56 -16.47
N ILE A 5 -2.31 9.47 -15.90
CA ILE A 5 -3.08 8.57 -15.03
C ILE A 5 -3.49 9.24 -13.71
N MET A 6 -2.70 10.18 -13.19
CA MET A 6 -3.09 10.97 -12.02
C MET A 6 -4.30 11.85 -12.30
N GLN A 7 -4.37 12.45 -13.50
CA GLN A 7 -5.53 13.21 -13.94
C GLN A 7 -6.75 12.29 -14.06
N ALA A 8 -6.63 11.13 -14.68
CA ALA A 8 -7.71 10.18 -14.82
C ALA A 8 -8.27 9.73 -13.45
N ALA A 9 -7.39 9.52 -12.47
CA ALA A 9 -7.80 9.20 -11.11
C ALA A 9 -8.57 10.36 -10.45
N ASN A 10 -8.08 11.59 -10.60
CA ASN A 10 -8.78 12.78 -10.10
C ASN A 10 -10.12 13.02 -10.81
N GLU A 11 -10.20 12.79 -12.13
CA GLU A 11 -11.47 12.87 -12.88
C GLU A 11 -12.49 11.83 -12.37
N GLY A 12 -12.04 10.60 -12.14
CA GLY A 12 -12.90 9.54 -11.60
C GLY A 12 -13.39 9.81 -10.18
N ALA A 13 -12.54 10.38 -9.32
CA ALA A 13 -12.91 10.76 -7.95
C ALA A 13 -13.77 12.04 -7.89
N GLY A 14 -13.56 12.94 -8.84
CA GLY A 14 -14.10 14.31 -8.85
C GLY A 14 -13.34 15.26 -7.93
N GLU A 15 -13.42 16.56 -8.20
CA GLU A 15 -12.68 17.61 -7.50
C GLU A 15 -12.87 17.56 -5.97
N GLN A 16 -14.12 17.37 -5.52
CA GLN A 16 -14.44 17.40 -4.08
C GLN A 16 -13.79 16.25 -3.28
N ARG A 17 -13.44 15.14 -3.92
CA ARG A 17 -12.82 13.97 -3.30
C ARG A 17 -11.36 13.78 -3.69
N SER A 18 -10.80 14.73 -4.45
CA SER A 18 -9.42 14.68 -4.91
C SER A 18 -8.52 15.58 -4.11
N PHE A 19 -7.35 15.08 -3.75
CA PHE A 19 -6.21 15.86 -3.30
C PHE A 19 -5.09 15.77 -4.32
N GLY A 20 -4.33 16.85 -4.49
CA GLY A 20 -3.13 16.87 -5.29
C GLY A 20 -1.93 17.16 -4.40
N LEU A 21 -0.97 16.24 -4.31
CA LEU A 21 0.27 16.41 -3.57
C LEU A 21 1.42 16.62 -4.56
N ASN A 22 1.71 17.87 -4.86
CA ASN A 22 2.74 18.25 -5.81
C ASN A 22 4.08 18.53 -5.11
N ILE A 23 5.17 18.40 -5.86
CA ILE A 23 6.48 18.91 -5.46
C ILE A 23 6.81 20.13 -6.30
N THR A 24 7.29 21.20 -5.66
CA THR A 24 7.78 22.37 -6.36
C THR A 24 9.12 22.05 -7.00
N LEU A 25 9.19 22.03 -8.31
CA LEU A 25 10.41 21.81 -9.09
C LEU A 25 10.85 23.10 -9.79
N PRO A 26 12.17 23.23 -10.12
CA PRO A 26 12.69 24.40 -10.85
C PRO A 26 12.07 24.59 -12.24
N TYR A 27 11.54 23.51 -12.81
CA TYR A 27 10.83 23.54 -14.09
C TYR A 27 9.34 23.33 -13.84
N GLU A 28 8.50 24.14 -14.48
CA GLU A 28 7.04 24.12 -14.29
C GLU A 28 6.46 22.72 -14.51
N GLN A 29 5.88 22.14 -13.45
CA GLN A 29 4.92 21.05 -13.55
C GLN A 29 3.52 21.64 -13.41
N THR A 30 2.74 21.62 -14.48
CA THR A 30 1.35 22.02 -14.42
C THR A 30 0.53 20.94 -13.74
N SER A 31 -0.24 21.35 -12.74
CA SER A 31 -1.25 20.48 -12.14
C SER A 31 -2.35 20.18 -13.16
N ASN A 32 -2.98 19.00 -13.07
CA ASN A 32 -4.13 18.71 -13.92
C ASN A 32 -5.31 19.61 -13.55
N HIS A 33 -6.22 19.79 -14.50
CA HIS A 33 -7.32 20.75 -14.40
C HIS A 33 -8.29 20.47 -13.25
N VAL A 34 -8.39 19.22 -12.78
CA VAL A 34 -9.30 18.84 -11.69
C VAL A 34 -8.89 19.44 -10.36
N VAL A 35 -7.59 19.56 -10.11
CA VAL A 35 -7.06 20.04 -8.81
C VAL A 35 -6.35 21.38 -8.91
N ALA A 36 -6.12 21.91 -10.12
CA ALA A 36 -5.30 23.12 -10.36
C ALA A 36 -5.78 24.37 -9.62
N HIS A 37 -7.07 24.50 -9.37
CA HIS A 37 -7.68 25.64 -8.68
C HIS A 37 -8.33 25.27 -7.34
N SER A 38 -8.11 24.04 -6.89
CA SER A 38 -8.66 23.51 -5.63
C SER A 38 -7.77 23.89 -4.45
N ASP A 39 -8.37 24.20 -3.32
CA ASP A 39 -7.70 24.35 -2.01
C ASP A 39 -7.09 23.02 -1.51
N LYS A 40 -7.40 21.92 -2.17
CA LYS A 40 -6.84 20.58 -1.92
C LYS A 40 -5.59 20.28 -2.74
N LEU A 41 -5.05 21.27 -3.48
CA LEU A 41 -3.74 21.16 -4.12
C LEU A 41 -2.66 21.64 -3.14
N ILE A 42 -1.86 20.71 -2.65
CA ILE A 42 -0.80 20.98 -1.69
C ILE A 42 0.54 20.93 -2.42
N ASN A 43 1.32 22.01 -2.32
CA ASN A 43 2.65 22.09 -2.93
C ASN A 43 3.73 21.96 -1.86
N PHE A 44 4.56 20.94 -1.99
CA PHE A 44 5.68 20.67 -1.10
C PHE A 44 6.99 21.17 -1.71
N TYR A 45 7.89 21.65 -0.86
CA TYR A 45 9.25 22.02 -1.27
C TYR A 45 10.23 20.84 -1.11
N TYR A 46 9.93 19.91 -0.20
CA TYR A 46 10.81 18.78 0.12
C TYR A 46 10.13 17.46 -0.21
N PHE A 47 10.84 16.58 -0.90
CA PHE A 47 10.34 15.25 -1.28
C PHE A 47 9.93 14.44 -0.05
N PHE A 48 10.75 14.42 1.00
CA PHE A 48 10.47 13.61 2.19
C PHE A 48 9.17 14.01 2.90
N VAL A 49 8.83 15.30 2.92
CA VAL A 49 7.56 15.75 3.53
C VAL A 49 6.37 15.26 2.71
N ARG A 50 6.45 15.35 1.37
CA ARG A 50 5.41 14.83 0.48
C ARG A 50 5.22 13.33 0.64
N LYS A 51 6.31 12.57 0.68
CA LYS A 51 6.29 11.12 0.87
C LYS A 51 5.68 10.73 2.20
N LEU A 52 6.08 11.40 3.28
CA LEU A 52 5.49 11.17 4.60
C LEU A 52 3.97 11.31 4.57
N ASN A 53 3.46 12.37 3.92
CA ASN A 53 2.01 12.56 3.79
C ASN A 53 1.35 11.48 2.92
N PHE A 54 2.01 11.03 1.82
CA PHE A 54 1.46 9.93 1.02
C PHE A 54 1.27 8.66 1.84
N VAL A 55 2.25 8.31 2.66
CA VAL A 55 2.17 7.08 3.47
C VAL A 55 1.23 7.24 4.66
N ALA A 56 1.30 8.39 5.36
CA ALA A 56 0.55 8.60 6.59
C ALA A 56 -0.97 8.79 6.36
N GLU A 57 -1.34 9.36 5.22
CA GLU A 57 -2.74 9.73 4.93
C GLU A 57 -3.41 8.76 3.93
N SER A 58 -2.74 7.66 3.57
CA SER A 58 -3.28 6.69 2.63
C SER A 58 -3.76 5.43 3.33
N ASP A 59 -4.91 4.95 2.92
CA ASP A 59 -5.46 3.64 3.30
C ASP A 59 -5.18 2.55 2.25
N ALA A 60 -4.69 2.92 1.08
CA ALA A 60 -4.23 2.00 0.04
C ALA A 60 -3.31 2.72 -0.94
N MET A 61 -2.40 1.97 -1.55
CA MET A 61 -1.59 2.46 -2.66
C MET A 61 -1.97 1.73 -3.94
N VAL A 62 -2.30 2.48 -4.99
CA VAL A 62 -2.42 1.94 -6.35
C VAL A 62 -1.36 2.62 -7.23
N ALA A 63 -0.30 1.88 -7.53
CA ALA A 63 0.80 2.38 -8.34
C ALA A 63 0.68 1.95 -9.80
N PHE A 64 0.85 2.91 -10.70
CA PHE A 64 0.85 2.70 -12.14
C PHE A 64 2.28 2.73 -12.70
N PRO A 65 2.54 2.12 -13.87
CA PRO A 65 3.85 2.21 -14.51
C PRO A 65 4.38 3.63 -14.59
N GLY A 66 5.59 3.84 -14.12
CA GLY A 66 6.19 5.17 -14.05
C GLY A 66 7.72 5.13 -13.95
N GLY A 67 8.32 6.30 -13.75
CA GLY A 67 9.76 6.45 -13.63
C GLY A 67 10.28 6.30 -12.20
N PHE A 68 11.45 6.90 -11.95
CA PHE A 68 12.13 6.82 -10.65
C PHE A 68 11.27 7.32 -9.49
N GLY A 69 10.47 8.37 -9.68
CA GLY A 69 9.59 8.86 -8.61
C GLY A 69 8.51 7.85 -8.20
N THR A 70 7.97 7.08 -9.15
CA THR A 70 7.02 6.00 -8.84
C THR A 70 7.71 4.86 -8.09
N MET A 71 8.92 4.47 -8.54
CA MET A 71 9.72 3.45 -7.85
C MET A 71 10.07 3.87 -6.43
N ASP A 72 10.46 5.11 -6.27
CA ASP A 72 10.81 5.72 -4.99
C ASP A 72 9.64 5.64 -3.99
N GLU A 73 8.41 5.99 -4.41
CA GLU A 73 7.22 5.87 -3.56
C GLU A 73 6.86 4.40 -3.24
N VAL A 74 6.98 3.50 -4.21
CA VAL A 74 6.68 2.07 -4.01
C VAL A 74 7.68 1.44 -3.05
N PHE A 75 8.99 1.65 -3.24
CA PHE A 75 10.01 1.09 -2.37
C PHE A 75 9.96 1.66 -0.96
N GLU A 76 9.71 2.96 -0.82
CA GLU A 76 9.56 3.56 0.51
C GLU A 76 8.38 2.96 1.25
N THR A 77 7.22 2.87 0.60
CA THR A 77 6.01 2.28 1.20
C THR A 77 6.25 0.83 1.63
N LEU A 78 6.84 0.01 0.75
CA LEU A 78 7.19 -1.38 1.08
C LEU A 78 8.14 -1.46 2.27
N THR A 79 9.19 -0.62 2.29
CA THR A 79 10.16 -0.59 3.38
C THR A 79 9.53 -0.19 4.71
N LEU A 80 8.67 0.81 4.71
CA LEU A 80 8.00 1.28 5.92
C LEU A 80 7.02 0.26 6.49
N ILE A 81 6.27 -0.43 5.63
CA ILE A 81 5.35 -1.50 6.05
C ILE A 81 6.13 -2.72 6.52
N GLN A 82 7.12 -3.20 5.77
CA GLN A 82 7.99 -4.32 6.11
C GLN A 82 8.66 -4.14 7.48
N THR A 83 9.13 -2.94 7.75
CA THR A 83 9.83 -2.62 9.00
C THR A 83 8.89 -2.21 10.15
N GLY A 84 7.57 -2.24 9.95
CA GLY A 84 6.57 -1.85 10.95
C GLY A 84 6.57 -0.37 11.30
N LYS A 85 7.10 0.49 10.43
CA LYS A 85 7.14 1.95 10.62
C LYS A 85 5.88 2.65 10.08
N ALA A 86 5.14 1.99 9.21
CA ALA A 86 3.82 2.41 8.75
C ALA A 86 2.79 1.31 9.04
N THR A 87 1.53 1.72 9.15
CA THR A 87 0.40 0.78 9.23
C THR A 87 0.31 -0.01 7.93
N ILE A 88 0.04 -1.30 8.03
CA ILE A 88 -0.17 -2.13 6.85
C ILE A 88 -1.46 -1.73 6.14
N TYR A 89 -1.37 -1.57 4.83
CA TYR A 89 -2.49 -1.36 3.92
C TYR A 89 -2.22 -2.01 2.56
N PRO A 90 -3.25 -2.24 1.72
CA PRO A 90 -3.07 -2.86 0.41
C PRO A 90 -2.18 -2.04 -0.53
N ILE A 91 -1.20 -2.71 -1.15
CA ILE A 91 -0.36 -2.15 -2.21
C ILE A 91 -0.71 -2.88 -3.51
N VAL A 92 -1.30 -2.17 -4.45
CA VAL A 92 -1.68 -2.70 -5.76
C VAL A 92 -0.82 -2.06 -6.84
N LEU A 93 -0.14 -2.90 -7.61
CA LEU A 93 0.62 -2.51 -8.78
C LEU A 93 -0.24 -2.79 -10.02
N LEU A 94 -0.78 -1.73 -10.62
CA LEU A 94 -1.76 -1.82 -11.70
C LEU A 94 -1.12 -1.54 -13.05
N ASP A 95 -1.03 -2.57 -13.89
CA ASP A 95 -0.54 -2.47 -15.27
C ASP A 95 -1.64 -2.03 -16.24
N SER A 96 -1.23 -1.44 -17.35
CA SER A 96 -2.13 -1.23 -18.48
C SER A 96 -2.44 -2.56 -19.16
N PRO A 97 -3.64 -2.73 -19.76
CA PRO A 97 -3.96 -3.92 -20.54
C PRO A 97 -2.89 -4.23 -21.60
N GLY A 98 -2.46 -5.49 -21.69
CA GLY A 98 -1.43 -5.94 -22.63
C GLY A 98 0.01 -5.56 -22.28
N LYS A 99 0.24 -4.84 -21.18
CA LYS A 99 1.59 -4.51 -20.67
C LYS A 99 1.99 -5.43 -19.52
N THR A 100 3.29 -5.45 -19.23
CA THR A 100 3.91 -6.35 -18.23
C THR A 100 4.96 -5.63 -17.39
N PHE A 101 4.80 -4.32 -17.20
CA PHE A 101 5.77 -3.50 -16.46
C PHE A 101 5.98 -4.01 -15.04
N TRP A 102 4.90 -4.16 -14.29
CA TRP A 102 4.97 -4.64 -12.92
C TRP A 102 5.30 -6.12 -12.80
N LEU A 103 4.90 -6.94 -13.75
CA LEU A 103 5.32 -8.34 -13.79
C LEU A 103 6.82 -8.48 -14.02
N ASN A 104 7.41 -7.67 -14.91
CA ASN A 104 8.85 -7.64 -15.14
C ASN A 104 9.61 -7.11 -13.91
N TRP A 105 9.06 -6.07 -13.28
CA TRP A 105 9.60 -5.55 -12.02
C TRP A 105 9.57 -6.61 -10.92
N LEU A 106 8.45 -7.33 -10.76
CA LEU A 106 8.32 -8.40 -9.77
C LEU A 106 9.29 -9.56 -10.04
N ALA A 107 9.51 -9.90 -11.31
CA ALA A 107 10.51 -10.90 -11.70
C ALA A 107 11.94 -10.46 -11.30
N PHE A 108 12.27 -9.19 -11.51
CA PHE A 108 13.52 -8.59 -11.03
C PHE A 108 13.63 -8.68 -9.51
N ILE A 109 12.60 -8.28 -8.77
CA ILE A 109 12.59 -8.36 -7.30
C ILE A 109 12.82 -9.79 -6.81
N ARG A 110 12.20 -10.78 -7.45
CA ARG A 110 12.41 -12.20 -7.09
C ARG A 110 13.87 -12.61 -7.26
N VAL A 111 14.41 -12.40 -8.45
CA VAL A 111 15.76 -12.86 -8.80
C VAL A 111 16.83 -12.11 -8.01
N GLU A 112 16.73 -10.78 -7.96
CA GLU A 112 17.81 -9.96 -7.41
C GLU A 112 17.70 -9.75 -5.89
N LEU A 113 16.49 -9.75 -5.32
CA LEU A 113 16.33 -9.48 -3.90
C LEU A 113 15.98 -10.73 -3.09
N VAL A 114 14.98 -11.52 -3.52
CA VAL A 114 14.56 -12.71 -2.77
C VAL A 114 15.60 -13.82 -2.88
N ASP A 115 16.00 -14.21 -4.10
CA ASP A 115 16.95 -15.32 -4.31
C ASP A 115 18.34 -14.99 -3.75
N SER A 116 18.67 -13.69 -3.65
CA SER A 116 19.90 -13.20 -3.02
C SER A 116 19.79 -13.03 -1.49
N GLY A 117 18.63 -13.30 -0.90
CA GLY A 117 18.40 -13.21 0.55
C GLY A 117 18.38 -11.78 1.11
N LEU A 118 18.14 -10.77 0.27
CA LEU A 118 18.07 -9.36 0.69
C LEU A 118 16.69 -9.01 1.28
N ILE A 119 15.65 -9.74 0.88
CA ILE A 119 14.29 -9.70 1.44
C ILE A 119 13.73 -11.12 1.56
N SER A 120 12.68 -11.29 2.36
CA SER A 120 11.96 -12.56 2.46
C SER A 120 11.04 -12.79 1.25
N ALA A 121 10.80 -14.04 0.91
CA ALA A 121 9.75 -14.39 -0.05
C ALA A 121 8.36 -13.95 0.43
N ASP A 122 8.13 -13.90 1.74
CA ASP A 122 6.89 -13.47 2.34
C ASP A 122 6.62 -11.97 2.15
N ASP A 123 7.66 -11.15 1.97
CA ASP A 123 7.52 -9.72 1.67
C ASP A 123 6.76 -9.48 0.35
N LEU A 124 6.77 -10.45 -0.55
CA LEU A 124 6.00 -10.36 -1.79
C LEU A 124 4.48 -10.45 -1.59
N HIS A 125 4.01 -10.93 -0.45
CA HIS A 125 2.59 -10.92 -0.10
C HIS A 125 2.05 -9.52 0.19
N LEU A 126 2.93 -8.54 0.42
CA LEU A 126 2.54 -7.12 0.54
C LEU A 126 2.02 -6.54 -0.79
N ILE A 127 2.28 -7.22 -1.91
CA ILE A 127 2.07 -6.69 -3.25
C ILE A 127 1.01 -7.50 -3.99
N HIS A 128 0.01 -6.80 -4.53
CA HIS A 128 -0.93 -7.38 -5.49
C HIS A 128 -0.72 -6.78 -6.88
N VAL A 129 -0.47 -7.61 -7.89
CA VAL A 129 -0.28 -7.16 -9.29
C VAL A 129 -1.51 -7.52 -10.11
N THR A 130 -2.11 -6.54 -10.77
CA THR A 130 -3.26 -6.75 -11.65
C THR A 130 -3.21 -5.83 -12.88
N LYS A 131 -4.09 -6.10 -13.85
CA LYS A 131 -4.32 -5.26 -15.04
C LYS A 131 -5.75 -4.72 -15.10
N ASN A 132 -6.53 -5.04 -14.08
CA ASN A 132 -7.95 -4.71 -14.01
C ASN A 132 -8.23 -3.78 -12.83
N PRO A 133 -8.69 -2.55 -13.07
CA PRO A 133 -9.03 -1.62 -11.98
C PRO A 133 -10.12 -2.16 -11.04
N ALA A 134 -11.08 -2.93 -11.54
CA ALA A 134 -12.11 -3.51 -10.67
C ALA A 134 -11.53 -4.57 -9.73
N GLU A 135 -10.59 -5.39 -10.19
CA GLU A 135 -9.86 -6.36 -9.36
C GLU A 135 -9.00 -5.65 -8.31
N ALA A 136 -8.36 -4.52 -8.68
CA ALA A 136 -7.63 -3.69 -7.73
C ALA A 136 -8.51 -3.20 -6.59
N MET A 137 -9.70 -2.69 -6.91
CA MET A 137 -10.68 -2.24 -5.91
C MET A 137 -11.20 -3.39 -5.06
N GLU A 138 -11.52 -4.54 -5.67
CA GLU A 138 -11.96 -5.72 -4.92
C GLU A 138 -10.88 -6.21 -3.94
N HIS A 139 -9.60 -6.16 -4.31
CA HIS A 139 -8.50 -6.52 -3.43
C HIS A 139 -8.44 -5.60 -2.21
N ILE A 140 -8.58 -4.29 -2.39
CA ILE A 140 -8.61 -3.29 -1.32
C ILE A 140 -9.82 -3.51 -0.43
N ASP A 141 -11.02 -3.65 -0.99
CA ASP A 141 -12.27 -3.85 -0.25
C ASP A 141 -12.23 -5.15 0.56
N ARG A 142 -11.66 -6.23 0.00
CA ARG A 142 -11.52 -7.51 0.68
C ARG A 142 -10.62 -7.42 1.90
N PHE A 143 -9.52 -6.65 1.83
CA PHE A 143 -8.63 -6.41 2.96
C PHE A 143 -9.39 -5.73 4.10
N TYR A 144 -10.07 -4.62 3.84
CA TYR A 144 -10.79 -3.85 4.85
C TYR A 144 -12.11 -4.48 5.30
N ARG A 145 -12.62 -5.47 4.58
CA ARG A 145 -13.77 -6.25 5.03
C ARG A 145 -13.49 -6.99 6.32
N ILE A 146 -12.26 -7.43 6.50
CA ILE A 146 -11.82 -8.20 7.69
C ILE A 146 -10.91 -7.38 8.58
N PHE A 147 -9.85 -6.80 8.04
CA PHE A 147 -8.86 -6.06 8.82
C PHE A 147 -9.37 -4.66 9.19
N HIS A 148 -9.19 -4.30 10.47
CA HIS A 148 -9.43 -2.94 10.95
C HIS A 148 -8.11 -2.24 11.28
N SER A 149 -7.33 -2.79 12.21
CA SER A 149 -6.07 -2.19 12.66
C SER A 149 -5.27 -3.18 13.50
N TYR A 150 -4.03 -2.84 13.77
CA TYR A 150 -3.23 -3.57 14.76
C TYR A 150 -2.45 -2.60 15.66
N ARG A 151 -2.01 -3.10 16.82
CA ARG A 151 -1.09 -2.39 17.71
C ARG A 151 -0.30 -3.36 18.57
N PHE A 152 0.89 -2.96 18.96
CA PHE A 152 1.65 -3.67 19.97
C PHE A 152 1.23 -3.21 21.37
N VAL A 153 1.08 -4.17 22.30
CA VAL A 153 0.72 -3.92 23.70
C VAL A 153 1.61 -4.82 24.55
N GLY A 154 2.69 -4.27 25.10
CA GLY A 154 3.73 -5.06 25.74
C GLY A 154 4.32 -6.09 24.77
N ASP A 155 4.33 -7.35 25.15
CA ASP A 155 4.83 -8.47 24.34
C ASP A 155 3.74 -9.08 23.42
N SER A 156 2.61 -8.42 23.29
CA SER A 156 1.50 -8.92 22.49
C SER A 156 1.21 -8.01 21.30
N ILE A 157 0.77 -8.60 20.19
CA ILE A 157 0.15 -7.88 19.08
C ILE A 157 -1.37 -8.05 19.18
N VAL A 158 -2.08 -6.96 19.15
CA VAL A 158 -3.56 -6.94 19.13
C VAL A 158 -3.99 -6.56 17.73
N ILE A 159 -4.58 -7.51 17.00
CA ILE A 159 -5.17 -7.29 15.68
C ILE A 159 -6.68 -7.12 15.85
N ARG A 160 -7.22 -5.99 15.41
CA ARG A 160 -8.66 -5.75 15.39
C ARG A 160 -9.23 -6.13 14.04
N LEU A 161 -10.35 -6.78 14.07
CA LEU A 161 -11.07 -7.23 12.89
C LEU A 161 -12.48 -6.65 12.86
N ASN A 162 -13.01 -6.41 11.67
CA ASN A 162 -14.37 -5.96 11.42
C ASN A 162 -15.41 -7.09 11.49
N ALA A 163 -14.93 -8.34 11.57
CA ALA A 163 -15.78 -9.53 11.68
C ALA A 163 -15.11 -10.58 12.59
N GLN A 164 -15.93 -11.33 13.27
CA GLN A 164 -15.46 -12.46 14.07
C GLN A 164 -14.97 -13.59 13.16
N LEU A 165 -13.80 -14.14 13.45
CA LEU A 165 -13.30 -15.31 12.75
C LEU A 165 -13.98 -16.59 13.27
N PRO A 166 -14.32 -17.56 12.41
CA PRO A 166 -14.65 -18.91 12.85
C PRO A 166 -13.52 -19.52 13.68
N ALA A 167 -13.84 -20.25 14.76
CA ALA A 167 -12.83 -20.81 15.68
C ALA A 167 -11.76 -21.65 14.98
N GLN A 168 -12.15 -22.42 13.97
CA GLN A 168 -11.21 -23.21 13.15
C GLN A 168 -10.14 -22.36 12.45
N TRP A 169 -10.45 -21.10 12.10
CA TRP A 169 -9.47 -20.20 11.49
C TRP A 169 -8.45 -19.70 12.50
N VAL A 170 -8.84 -19.49 13.74
CA VAL A 170 -7.89 -19.12 14.81
C VAL A 170 -6.88 -20.23 15.02
N GLU A 171 -7.33 -21.49 15.06
CA GLU A 171 -6.45 -22.67 15.18
C GLU A 171 -5.52 -22.82 13.97
N HIS A 172 -6.02 -22.56 12.74
CA HIS A 172 -5.19 -22.59 11.54
C HIS A 172 -4.12 -21.50 11.57
N LEU A 173 -4.50 -20.25 11.91
CA LEU A 173 -3.56 -19.13 12.03
C LEU A 173 -2.50 -19.40 13.11
N GLU A 174 -2.89 -19.93 14.29
CA GLU A 174 -1.95 -20.25 15.35
C GLU A 174 -0.93 -21.31 14.92
N ARG A 175 -1.35 -22.31 14.15
CA ARG A 175 -0.46 -23.31 13.58
C ARG A 175 0.44 -22.74 12.49
N ASP A 176 -0.14 -22.02 11.53
CA ASP A 176 0.55 -21.57 10.34
C ASP A 176 1.53 -20.41 10.61
N PHE A 177 1.31 -19.65 11.69
CA PHE A 177 2.15 -18.57 12.18
C PHE A 177 2.74 -18.83 13.57
N SER A 178 2.98 -20.11 13.90
CA SER A 178 3.52 -20.51 15.19
C SER A 178 4.91 -19.96 15.50
N ASP A 179 5.68 -19.63 14.48
CA ASP A 179 7.01 -19.00 14.56
C ASP A 179 6.96 -17.55 15.06
N LEU A 180 5.82 -16.88 14.93
CA LEU A 180 5.58 -15.53 15.44
C LEU A 180 5.14 -15.51 16.91
N ILE A 181 4.83 -16.70 17.48
CA ILE A 181 4.30 -16.83 18.84
C ILE A 181 5.45 -17.16 19.79
N LEU A 182 5.62 -16.35 20.83
CA LEU A 182 6.63 -16.61 21.86
C LEU A 182 6.39 -17.97 22.55
N PRO A 183 7.43 -18.64 23.08
CA PRO A 183 7.27 -19.89 23.82
C PRO A 183 6.24 -19.78 24.97
N GLY A 184 5.20 -20.60 24.91
CA GLY A 184 4.08 -20.57 25.86
C GLY A 184 3.00 -19.53 25.55
N GLY A 185 3.17 -18.75 24.47
CA GLY A 185 2.13 -17.86 23.95
C GLY A 185 1.05 -18.62 23.19
N LYS A 186 -0.02 -17.93 22.85
CA LYS A 186 -1.12 -18.45 22.03
C LYS A 186 -1.90 -17.32 21.36
N MET A 187 -2.61 -17.65 20.28
CA MET A 187 -3.63 -16.77 19.71
C MET A 187 -4.93 -16.87 20.49
N ILE A 188 -5.51 -15.73 20.86
CA ILE A 188 -6.78 -15.67 21.59
C ILE A 188 -7.70 -14.74 20.84
N GLN A 189 -8.89 -15.19 20.48
CA GLN A 189 -9.94 -14.32 20.02
C GLN A 189 -10.77 -13.86 21.22
N SER A 190 -10.83 -12.54 21.41
CA SER A 190 -11.75 -11.91 22.35
C SER A 190 -12.89 -11.26 21.59
N GLY A 191 -14.09 -11.33 22.14
CA GLY A 191 -15.25 -10.63 21.59
C GLY A 191 -15.17 -9.12 21.76
N PRO A 192 -16.12 -8.36 21.13
CA PRO A 192 -16.27 -6.92 21.32
C PRO A 192 -16.63 -6.61 22.76
#